data_0131f9ce713f0fc8e0dc68c5ac21e28a
#
_entry.id   0131f9ce713f0fc8e0dc68c5ac21e28a
#
_cell.length_a   1.000
_cell.length_b   1.000
_cell.length_c   1.000
_cell.angle_alpha   90.00
_cell.angle_beta   90.00
_cell.angle_gamma   90.00
#
_symmetry.space_group_name_H-M   'P 1'
#
loop_
_entity.id
_entity.type
_entity.pdbx_description
1 polymer ?
#
loop_
_entity_poly.entity_id
_entity_poly.type
_entity_poly.pdbx_seq_one_letter_code
_entity_poly.pdbx_strand_id
1 'polypeptide(L)'
;MFVSRFTSVTALTLLVLAGCAPPRIAALPGTAAPAQQLPRGTLPEGRRKVVFQWELKDGDMISRGDGVARIASPDSVRLDFFLGGGFGSGAAVLIGDSLQVPGPEMGRRLVPPRALLWAALGRFDVPAERDTVVRVDAGVLRADIGAPVHWRATFRGDTLSRLERVDGGRLQEWVERSADLKVRYRNEAARRTLSLVIQSSDVVASFDPSIWRL
;
A
#
# COMPACT_ATOMS: atom_id res chain seq x y z
N MET A 1 25.90 -11.51 62.86
CA MET A 1 26.22 -12.17 61.55
C MET A 1 24.98 -12.07 60.65
N PHE A 2 24.81 -10.92 59.98
CA PHE A 2 23.67 -10.65 59.07
C PHE A 2 24.25 -10.52 57.68
N VAL A 3 23.99 -11.51 56.81
CA VAL A 3 24.40 -11.51 55.41
C VAL A 3 23.18 -11.10 54.54
N SER A 4 23.41 -10.06 53.79
CA SER A 4 22.59 -9.36 52.83
C SER A 4 21.97 -10.25 51.78
N ARG A 5 20.63 -10.13 51.54
CA ARG A 5 19.91 -10.64 50.37
C ARG A 5 19.33 -9.44 49.61
N PHE A 6 20.15 -8.79 48.78
CA PHE A 6 19.67 -7.78 47.82
C PHE A 6 20.43 -7.99 46.51
N THR A 7 19.95 -8.86 45.64
CA THR A 7 20.34 -8.89 44.22
C THR A 7 19.40 -9.82 43.50
N SER A 8 18.27 -9.40 42.96
CA SER A 8 17.50 -10.14 41.95
C SER A 8 16.26 -9.39 41.38
N VAL A 9 16.23 -8.08 41.32
CA VAL A 9 15.04 -7.36 40.75
C VAL A 9 15.34 -6.60 39.46
N THR A 10 16.59 -6.41 39.06
CA THR A 10 16.96 -5.51 37.94
C THR A 10 16.94 -6.15 36.54
N ALA A 11 16.73 -7.44 36.41
CA ALA A 11 16.83 -8.15 35.11
C ALA A 11 15.53 -8.26 34.32
N LEU A 12 14.36 -7.94 34.88
CA LEU A 12 13.06 -8.19 34.25
C LEU A 12 12.50 -7.00 33.44
N THR A 13 13.08 -5.83 33.53
CA THR A 13 12.50 -4.60 32.93
C THR A 13 12.96 -4.32 31.49
N LEU A 14 13.93 -5.05 30.96
CA LEU A 14 14.52 -4.81 29.64
C LEU A 14 13.84 -5.59 28.47
N LEU A 15 12.92 -6.48 28.73
CA LEU A 15 12.28 -7.31 27.69
C LEU A 15 11.04 -6.70 27.04
N VAL A 16 10.51 -5.59 27.52
CA VAL A 16 9.20 -5.05 27.06
C VAL A 16 9.32 -4.05 25.89
N LEU A 17 10.51 -3.58 25.55
CA LEU A 17 10.70 -2.57 24.50
C LEU A 17 10.88 -3.10 23.07
N ALA A 18 10.94 -4.41 22.87
CA ALA A 18 11.17 -5.01 21.53
C ALA A 18 9.91 -5.11 20.64
N GLY A 19 8.72 -4.82 21.16
CA GLY A 19 7.44 -5.15 20.51
C GLY A 19 6.93 -4.15 19.46
N CYS A 20 7.55 -2.99 19.27
CA CYS A 20 6.98 -1.91 18.44
C CYS A 20 7.72 -1.59 17.13
N ALA A 21 8.82 -2.24 16.83
CA ALA A 21 9.57 -1.93 15.61
C ALA A 21 8.97 -2.65 14.39
N PRO A 22 8.87 -1.97 13.22
CA PRO A 22 8.45 -2.61 11.98
C PRO A 22 9.30 -3.86 11.66
N PRO A 23 8.71 -4.90 11.03
CA PRO A 23 9.42 -6.13 10.74
C PRO A 23 10.58 -5.91 9.77
N ARG A 24 11.67 -6.67 9.93
CA ARG A 24 12.78 -6.67 8.98
C ARG A 24 12.40 -7.47 7.74
N ILE A 25 12.85 -7.00 6.57
CA ILE A 25 12.71 -7.76 5.34
C ILE A 25 13.75 -8.89 5.29
N ALA A 26 13.32 -10.08 4.84
CA ALA A 26 14.23 -11.19 4.55
C ALA A 26 14.84 -11.03 3.15
N ALA A 27 15.93 -11.73 2.88
CA ALA A 27 16.48 -11.84 1.53
C ALA A 27 15.45 -12.45 0.57
N LEU A 28 15.46 -12.04 -0.72
CA LEU A 28 14.56 -12.61 -1.72
C LEU A 28 14.90 -14.07 -1.99
N PRO A 29 13.92 -14.99 -1.94
CA PRO A 29 14.10 -16.37 -2.35
C PRO A 29 14.17 -16.53 -3.87
N GLY A 30 14.61 -17.71 -4.33
CA GLY A 30 14.57 -18.10 -5.74
C GLY A 30 15.86 -17.82 -6.51
N THR A 31 15.80 -17.99 -7.82
CA THR A 31 16.92 -17.80 -8.76
C THR A 31 17.00 -16.37 -9.25
N ALA A 32 18.22 -15.88 -9.52
CA ALA A 32 18.44 -14.56 -10.07
C ALA A 32 17.84 -14.45 -11.49
N ALA A 33 17.23 -13.31 -11.80
CA ALA A 33 16.69 -12.99 -13.10
C ALA A 33 17.14 -11.57 -13.53
N PRO A 34 17.21 -11.30 -14.85
CA PRO A 34 17.55 -9.97 -15.34
C PRO A 34 16.52 -8.92 -14.92
N ALA A 35 16.98 -7.70 -14.58
CA ALA A 35 16.11 -6.59 -14.18
C ALA A 35 15.13 -6.16 -15.31
N GLN A 36 15.49 -6.40 -16.56
CA GLN A 36 14.65 -6.13 -17.73
C GLN A 36 13.37 -7.01 -17.78
N GLN A 37 13.31 -8.08 -16.99
CA GLN A 37 12.11 -8.93 -16.87
C GLN A 37 11.04 -8.33 -15.94
N LEU A 38 11.32 -7.19 -15.28
CA LEU A 38 10.33 -6.51 -14.45
C LEU A 38 9.15 -6.04 -15.31
N PRO A 39 7.92 -6.52 -15.03
CA PRO A 39 6.74 -6.05 -15.74
C PRO A 39 6.51 -4.56 -15.51
N ARG A 40 6.01 -3.86 -16.53
CA ARG A 40 5.72 -2.42 -16.44
C ARG A 40 4.35 -2.13 -15.84
N GLY A 41 3.67 -3.03 -15.20
CA GLY A 41 2.36 -2.85 -14.58
C GLY A 41 1.69 -1.52 -14.94
N THR A 42 0.75 -1.52 -15.89
CA THR A 42 0.02 -0.32 -16.33
C THR A 42 -1.43 -0.40 -15.91
N LEU A 43 -2.11 0.74 -15.83
CA LEU A 43 -3.57 0.73 -15.71
C LEU A 43 -4.20 0.10 -16.96
N PRO A 44 -5.33 -0.61 -16.80
CA PRO A 44 -6.12 -1.05 -17.95
C PRO A 44 -6.52 0.15 -18.83
N GLU A 45 -6.48 -0.03 -20.13
CA GLU A 45 -6.85 1.04 -21.07
C GLU A 45 -8.28 1.53 -20.87
N GLY A 46 -8.51 2.80 -21.26
CA GLY A 46 -9.81 3.44 -21.22
C GLY A 46 -10.18 4.05 -19.87
N ARG A 47 -11.48 4.12 -19.61
CA ARG A 47 -12.04 4.72 -18.40
C ARG A 47 -12.86 3.69 -17.65
N ARG A 48 -12.68 3.65 -16.32
CA ARG A 48 -13.38 2.70 -15.45
C ARG A 48 -13.94 3.39 -14.24
N LYS A 49 -15.16 3.00 -13.86
CA LYS A 49 -15.77 3.30 -12.57
C LYS A 49 -15.72 2.03 -11.74
N VAL A 50 -15.07 2.11 -10.58
CA VAL A 50 -14.95 1.00 -9.62
C VAL A 50 -15.69 1.39 -8.35
N VAL A 51 -16.64 0.56 -7.93
CA VAL A 51 -17.35 0.71 -6.65
C VAL A 51 -16.72 -0.26 -5.66
N PHE A 52 -16.46 0.21 -4.44
CA PHE A 52 -15.85 -0.61 -3.40
C PHE A 52 -16.43 -0.30 -2.02
N GLN A 53 -16.33 -1.26 -1.13
CA GLN A 53 -16.49 -1.07 0.31
C GLN A 53 -15.13 -0.98 0.96
N TRP A 54 -15.02 -0.20 2.03
CA TRP A 54 -13.76 -0.04 2.75
C TRP A 54 -13.93 -0.17 4.26
N GLU A 55 -12.87 -0.66 4.91
CA GLU A 55 -12.69 -0.68 6.35
C GLU A 55 -11.30 -0.14 6.69
N LEU A 56 -11.26 0.90 7.53
CA LEU A 56 -10.05 1.45 8.13
C LEU A 56 -9.97 1.01 9.59
N LYS A 57 -8.83 0.41 9.95
CA LYS A 57 -8.43 0.16 11.34
C LYS A 57 -7.23 1.05 11.67
N ASP A 58 -7.35 1.90 12.67
CA ASP A 58 -6.30 2.83 13.10
C ASP A 58 -6.25 2.82 14.64
N GLY A 59 -5.34 2.02 15.21
CA GLY A 59 -5.40 1.66 16.62
C GLY A 59 -6.69 0.94 16.96
N ASP A 60 -7.40 1.46 17.96
CA ASP A 60 -8.70 0.93 18.41
C ASP A 60 -9.89 1.46 17.59
N MET A 61 -9.64 2.43 16.71
CA MET A 61 -10.68 3.02 15.87
C MET A 61 -10.94 2.14 14.65
N ILE A 62 -12.21 1.84 14.40
CA ILE A 62 -12.66 1.16 13.17
C ILE A 62 -13.68 2.06 12.49
N SER A 63 -13.42 2.39 11.23
CA SER A 63 -14.33 3.13 10.36
C SER A 63 -14.63 2.31 9.11
N ARG A 64 -15.85 2.41 8.60
CA ARG A 64 -16.31 1.69 7.41
C ARG A 64 -17.14 2.60 6.51
N GLY A 65 -17.19 2.24 5.26
CA GLY A 65 -18.03 2.95 4.31
C GLY A 65 -17.92 2.39 2.89
N ASP A 66 -18.49 3.14 1.98
CA ASP A 66 -18.46 2.86 0.56
C ASP A 66 -17.55 3.86 -0.16
N GLY A 67 -17.13 3.51 -1.37
CA GLY A 67 -16.32 4.42 -2.17
C GLY A 67 -16.45 4.17 -3.67
N VAL A 68 -16.02 5.16 -4.42
CA VAL A 68 -15.98 5.11 -5.87
C VAL A 68 -14.61 5.57 -6.35
N ALA A 69 -13.95 4.74 -7.16
CA ALA A 69 -12.78 5.13 -7.92
C ALA A 69 -13.18 5.39 -9.38
N ARG A 70 -12.81 6.55 -9.90
CA ARG A 70 -12.90 6.89 -11.32
C ARG A 70 -11.51 6.91 -11.89
N ILE A 71 -11.21 5.98 -12.79
CA ILE A 71 -9.88 5.72 -13.34
C ILE A 71 -9.90 6.05 -14.80
N ALA A 72 -8.99 6.91 -15.25
CA ALA A 72 -8.75 7.19 -16.66
C ALA A 72 -7.27 6.91 -16.99
N SER A 73 -7.04 5.91 -17.84
CA SER A 73 -5.69 5.60 -18.33
C SER A 73 -5.14 6.81 -19.13
N PRO A 74 -3.82 7.07 -19.06
CA PRO A 74 -2.80 6.22 -18.42
C PRO A 74 -2.54 6.55 -16.95
N ASP A 75 -2.99 7.70 -16.40
CA ASP A 75 -2.42 8.25 -15.18
C ASP A 75 -3.35 9.12 -14.33
N SER A 76 -4.66 8.99 -14.48
CA SER A 76 -5.61 9.82 -13.75
C SER A 76 -6.59 8.97 -12.94
N VAL A 77 -6.72 9.32 -11.64
CA VAL A 77 -7.63 8.65 -10.71
C VAL A 77 -8.25 9.68 -9.77
N ARG A 78 -9.57 9.57 -9.59
CA ARG A 78 -10.31 10.20 -8.50
C ARG A 78 -10.88 9.12 -7.58
N LEU A 79 -10.68 9.29 -6.29
CA LEU A 79 -11.27 8.47 -5.23
C LEU A 79 -12.26 9.33 -4.44
N ASP A 80 -13.44 8.82 -4.23
CA ASP A 80 -14.44 9.39 -3.33
C ASP A 80 -14.76 8.35 -2.27
N PHE A 81 -14.66 8.73 -0.99
CA PHE A 81 -14.95 7.89 0.18
C PHE A 81 -16.16 8.44 0.90
N PHE A 82 -17.12 7.58 1.22
CA PHE A 82 -18.33 7.91 1.96
C PHE A 82 -18.34 7.12 3.27
N LEU A 83 -18.46 7.82 4.39
CA LEU A 83 -18.59 7.18 5.70
C LEU A 83 -19.95 6.51 5.83
N GLY A 84 -19.99 5.34 6.42
CA GLY A 84 -21.24 4.65 6.75
C GLY A 84 -22.10 5.52 7.67
N GLY A 85 -23.43 5.53 7.42
CA GLY A 85 -24.37 6.40 8.15
C GLY A 85 -24.57 7.80 7.57
N GLY A 86 -23.94 8.15 6.43
CA GLY A 86 -24.18 9.40 5.71
C GLY A 86 -23.46 10.64 6.26
N PHE A 87 -22.61 10.49 7.27
CA PHE A 87 -21.89 11.60 7.88
C PHE A 87 -20.43 11.63 7.41
N GLY A 88 -20.15 12.50 6.47
CA GLY A 88 -18.81 12.81 6.00
C GLY A 88 -18.39 12.07 4.74
N SER A 89 -17.58 12.76 3.97
CA SER A 89 -16.96 12.24 2.74
C SER A 89 -15.52 12.73 2.67
N GLY A 90 -14.70 11.98 1.96
CA GLY A 90 -13.33 12.35 1.62
C GLY A 90 -13.11 12.13 0.14
N ALA A 91 -12.24 12.92 -0.46
CA ALA A 91 -11.86 12.74 -1.85
C ALA A 91 -10.34 12.81 -2.02
N ALA A 92 -9.84 12.16 -3.07
CA ALA A 92 -8.47 12.29 -3.52
C ALA A 92 -8.43 12.31 -5.05
N VAL A 93 -7.54 13.12 -5.61
CA VAL A 93 -7.24 13.10 -7.05
C VAL A 93 -5.76 12.88 -7.22
N LEU A 94 -5.42 11.91 -8.07
CA LEU A 94 -4.06 11.59 -8.46
C LEU A 94 -3.97 11.69 -9.98
N ILE A 95 -3.10 12.58 -10.48
CA ILE A 95 -2.81 12.75 -11.91
C ILE A 95 -1.30 12.75 -12.07
N GLY A 96 -0.77 11.76 -12.78
CA GLY A 96 0.68 11.56 -12.87
C GLY A 96 1.32 11.51 -11.48
N ASP A 97 2.14 12.53 -11.18
CA ASP A 97 2.86 12.64 -9.91
C ASP A 97 2.13 13.50 -8.86
N SER A 98 1.04 14.17 -9.25
CA SER A 98 0.30 15.08 -8.37
C SER A 98 -0.80 14.34 -7.62
N LEU A 99 -0.64 14.20 -6.30
CA LEU A 99 -1.66 13.67 -5.39
C LEU A 99 -2.23 14.81 -4.56
N GLN A 100 -3.54 15.04 -4.68
CA GLN A 100 -4.29 16.02 -3.92
C GLN A 100 -5.29 15.29 -3.00
N VAL A 101 -5.25 15.60 -1.71
CA VAL A 101 -6.16 15.05 -0.70
C VAL A 101 -6.65 16.21 0.15
N PRO A 102 -7.71 16.90 -0.25
CA PRO A 102 -8.28 18.00 0.52
C PRO A 102 -9.05 17.48 1.74
N GLY A 103 -9.35 18.39 2.64
CA GLY A 103 -10.22 18.10 3.78
C GLY A 103 -9.47 17.66 5.04
N PRO A 104 -10.22 17.12 6.01
CA PRO A 104 -9.71 16.79 7.33
C PRO A 104 -8.71 15.63 7.29
N GLU A 105 -7.90 15.52 8.32
CA GLU A 105 -6.85 14.49 8.45
C GLU A 105 -7.38 13.06 8.29
N MET A 106 -8.62 12.79 8.67
CA MET A 106 -9.27 11.49 8.47
C MET A 106 -9.25 11.07 6.99
N GLY A 107 -9.56 11.98 6.06
CA GLY A 107 -9.51 11.69 4.63
C GLY A 107 -8.10 11.31 4.17
N ARG A 108 -7.07 11.97 4.71
CA ARG A 108 -5.67 11.67 4.40
C ARG A 108 -5.24 10.28 4.89
N ARG A 109 -5.86 9.77 5.95
CA ARG A 109 -5.58 8.42 6.48
C ARG A 109 -6.11 7.31 5.59
N LEU A 110 -7.11 7.60 4.74
CA LEU A 110 -7.69 6.67 3.78
C LEU A 110 -6.88 6.57 2.47
N VAL A 111 -5.93 7.47 2.26
CA VAL A 111 -5.18 7.54 1.00
C VAL A 111 -3.72 7.16 1.24
N PRO A 112 -3.24 6.05 0.66
CA PRO A 112 -1.82 5.67 0.73
C PRO A 112 -0.92 6.71 0.01
N PRO A 113 0.38 6.75 0.31
CA PRO A 113 1.35 7.49 -0.49
C PRO A 113 1.27 7.12 -1.98
N ARG A 114 1.59 8.08 -2.86
CA ARG A 114 1.41 8.00 -4.31
C ARG A 114 1.79 6.65 -4.95
N ALA A 115 3.01 6.17 -4.74
CA ALA A 115 3.46 4.91 -5.35
C ALA A 115 2.63 3.71 -4.88
N LEU A 116 2.25 3.66 -3.59
CA LEU A 116 1.39 2.62 -3.05
C LEU A 116 -0.06 2.77 -3.52
N LEU A 117 -0.53 4.00 -3.75
CA LEU A 117 -1.85 4.23 -4.33
C LEU A 117 -1.91 3.74 -5.79
N TRP A 118 -0.89 4.01 -6.61
CA TRP A 118 -0.78 3.43 -7.95
C TRP A 118 -0.75 1.90 -7.89
N ALA A 119 0.01 1.32 -6.96
CA ALA A 119 0.06 -0.13 -6.77
C ALA A 119 -1.28 -0.72 -6.36
N ALA A 120 -2.08 -0.03 -5.53
CA ALA A 120 -3.44 -0.43 -5.18
C ALA A 120 -4.36 -0.54 -6.42
N LEU A 121 -4.09 0.27 -7.44
CA LEU A 121 -4.82 0.29 -8.71
C LEU A 121 -4.22 -0.67 -9.76
N GLY A 122 -3.06 -1.25 -9.48
CA GLY A 122 -2.37 -2.20 -10.37
C GLY A 122 -1.27 -1.61 -11.22
N ARG A 123 -1.00 -0.30 -11.11
CA ARG A 123 0.10 0.36 -11.80
C ARG A 123 1.37 0.29 -10.96
N PHE A 124 2.48 -0.13 -11.59
CA PHE A 124 3.80 -0.09 -10.98
C PHE A 124 4.48 1.23 -11.33
N ASP A 125 4.59 2.12 -10.33
CA ASP A 125 5.08 3.49 -10.48
C ASP A 125 6.26 3.76 -9.52
N VAL A 126 7.25 2.86 -9.56
CA VAL A 126 8.50 3.00 -8.82
C VAL A 126 9.62 3.24 -9.82
N PRO A 127 10.44 4.28 -9.64
CA PRO A 127 11.58 4.54 -10.52
C PRO A 127 12.54 3.34 -10.57
N ALA A 128 13.03 3.03 -11.76
CA ALA A 128 14.10 2.05 -11.91
C ALA A 128 15.39 2.57 -11.28
N GLU A 129 16.00 1.76 -10.42
CA GLU A 129 17.31 2.04 -9.81
C GLU A 129 18.35 1.05 -10.33
N ARG A 130 19.63 1.48 -10.40
CA ARG A 130 20.72 0.63 -10.93
C ARG A 130 20.90 -0.65 -10.13
N ASP A 131 20.68 -0.57 -8.82
CA ASP A 131 20.89 -1.69 -7.89
C ASP A 131 19.60 -2.52 -7.68
N THR A 132 18.85 -2.72 -8.78
CA THR A 132 17.66 -3.56 -8.73
C THR A 132 18.02 -5.03 -8.83
N VAL A 133 17.65 -5.80 -7.81
CA VAL A 133 17.83 -7.26 -7.76
C VAL A 133 16.50 -7.95 -8.02
N VAL A 134 16.45 -8.78 -9.07
CA VAL A 134 15.25 -9.55 -9.43
C VAL A 134 15.48 -11.03 -9.19
N ARG A 135 14.48 -11.69 -8.61
CA ARG A 135 14.46 -13.14 -8.40
C ARG A 135 13.12 -13.75 -8.77
N VAL A 136 13.17 -14.99 -9.25
CA VAL A 136 11.98 -15.78 -9.58
C VAL A 136 11.97 -17.03 -8.71
N ASP A 137 10.82 -17.27 -8.07
CA ASP A 137 10.58 -18.42 -7.21
C ASP A 137 9.15 -18.92 -7.42
N ALA A 138 9.00 -20.18 -7.84
CA ALA A 138 7.71 -20.82 -8.11
C ALA A 138 6.78 -19.98 -9.02
N GLY A 139 7.31 -19.33 -10.06
CA GLY A 139 6.56 -18.49 -10.99
C GLY A 139 6.19 -17.09 -10.45
N VAL A 140 6.64 -16.76 -9.25
CA VAL A 140 6.48 -15.43 -8.65
C VAL A 140 7.77 -14.64 -8.86
N LEU A 141 7.67 -13.49 -9.53
CA LEU A 141 8.79 -12.58 -9.69
C LEU A 141 8.80 -11.56 -8.54
N ARG A 142 9.96 -11.40 -7.91
CA ARG A 142 10.18 -10.42 -6.86
C ARG A 142 11.37 -9.55 -7.19
N ALA A 143 11.26 -8.26 -6.87
CA ALA A 143 12.34 -7.31 -7.08
C ALA A 143 12.58 -6.48 -5.81
N ASP A 144 13.86 -6.38 -5.42
CA ASP A 144 14.36 -5.38 -4.48
C ASP A 144 14.97 -4.23 -5.29
N ILE A 145 14.55 -3.02 -5.01
CA ILE A 145 14.88 -1.81 -5.77
C ILE A 145 15.59 -0.85 -4.82
N GLY A 146 16.80 -0.44 -5.23
CA GLY A 146 17.70 0.42 -4.46
C GLY A 146 18.68 -0.33 -3.57
N ALA A 147 19.81 0.33 -3.26
CA ALA A 147 20.82 -0.11 -2.29
C ALA A 147 21.19 1.05 -1.35
N PRO A 148 20.65 1.07 -0.10
CA PRO A 148 19.80 0.05 0.53
C PRO A 148 18.43 -0.10 -0.16
N VAL A 149 17.77 -1.24 0.04
CA VAL A 149 16.45 -1.49 -0.54
C VAL A 149 15.44 -0.45 -0.06
N HIS A 150 14.82 0.26 -1.01
CA HIS A 150 13.76 1.24 -0.77
C HIS A 150 12.38 0.69 -1.08
N TRP A 151 12.29 -0.18 -2.10
CA TRP A 151 11.07 -0.82 -2.52
C TRP A 151 11.25 -2.31 -2.75
N ARG A 152 10.21 -3.07 -2.45
CA ARG A 152 10.09 -4.47 -2.85
C ARG A 152 8.78 -4.65 -3.61
N ALA A 153 8.88 -5.15 -4.84
CA ALA A 153 7.74 -5.46 -5.69
C ALA A 153 7.59 -6.97 -5.87
N THR A 154 6.35 -7.44 -5.91
CA THR A 154 6.01 -8.84 -6.18
C THR A 154 5.00 -8.89 -7.32
N PHE A 155 5.32 -9.70 -8.35
CA PHE A 155 4.47 -9.91 -9.50
C PHE A 155 4.07 -11.38 -9.62
N ARG A 156 2.84 -11.61 -10.10
CA ARG A 156 2.32 -12.91 -10.52
C ARG A 156 1.96 -12.80 -12.00
N GLY A 157 2.75 -13.46 -12.88
CA GLY A 157 2.77 -13.09 -14.29
C GLY A 157 3.12 -11.60 -14.42
N ASP A 158 2.37 -10.87 -15.25
CA ASP A 158 2.57 -9.43 -15.47
C ASP A 158 1.81 -8.55 -14.48
N THR A 159 1.12 -9.15 -13.51
CA THR A 159 0.28 -8.41 -12.57
C THR A 159 1.04 -8.11 -11.28
N LEU A 160 1.14 -6.82 -10.92
CA LEU A 160 1.64 -6.40 -9.62
C LEU A 160 0.67 -6.86 -8.53
N SER A 161 1.12 -7.77 -7.67
CA SER A 161 0.32 -8.31 -6.57
C SER A 161 0.64 -7.62 -5.23
N ARG A 162 1.90 -7.14 -5.06
CA ARG A 162 2.30 -6.46 -3.83
C ARG A 162 3.41 -5.46 -4.09
N LEU A 163 3.33 -4.30 -3.43
CA LEU A 163 4.39 -3.30 -3.36
C LEU A 163 4.63 -2.93 -1.89
N GLU A 164 5.89 -2.95 -1.50
CA GLU A 164 6.36 -2.67 -0.13
C GLU A 164 7.33 -1.49 -0.14
N ARG A 165 7.13 -0.54 0.76
CA ARG A 165 8.10 0.51 1.07
C ARG A 165 8.98 0.05 2.23
N VAL A 166 10.28 0.13 2.03
CA VAL A 166 11.31 -0.32 2.98
C VAL A 166 12.17 0.86 3.38
N ASP A 167 12.55 0.93 4.63
CA ASP A 167 13.52 1.90 5.15
C ASP A 167 14.39 1.24 6.21
N GLY A 168 15.71 1.40 6.12
CA GLY A 168 16.67 0.78 7.02
C GLY A 168 16.53 -0.75 7.14
N GLY A 169 16.14 -1.42 6.05
CA GLY A 169 15.87 -2.87 6.02
C GLY A 169 14.59 -3.29 6.77
N ARG A 170 13.72 -2.33 7.10
CA ARG A 170 12.44 -2.58 7.78
C ARG A 170 11.27 -2.22 6.88
N LEU A 171 10.26 -3.08 6.88
CA LEU A 171 9.01 -2.87 6.18
C LEU A 171 8.22 -1.74 6.86
N GLN A 172 7.96 -0.66 6.12
CA GLN A 172 7.23 0.50 6.62
C GLN A 172 5.76 0.45 6.23
N GLU A 173 5.52 0.27 4.95
CA GLU A 173 4.17 0.29 4.38
C GLU A 173 4.10 -0.68 3.21
N TRP A 174 2.91 -1.19 2.94
CA TRP A 174 2.70 -2.04 1.79
C TRP A 174 1.26 -1.99 1.29
N VAL A 175 1.11 -2.32 0.02
CA VAL A 175 -0.17 -2.59 -0.62
C VAL A 175 -0.12 -3.99 -1.21
N GLU A 176 -1.20 -4.73 -1.05
CA GLU A 176 -1.41 -6.05 -1.64
C GLU A 176 -2.76 -6.12 -2.34
N ARG A 177 -2.77 -6.72 -3.50
CA ARG A 177 -3.96 -7.02 -4.29
C ARG A 177 -4.11 -8.53 -4.41
N SER A 178 -5.28 -9.04 -4.06
CA SER A 178 -5.58 -10.45 -4.16
C SER A 178 -6.58 -10.76 -5.28
N ALA A 179 -6.60 -12.01 -5.72
CA ALA A 179 -7.45 -12.44 -6.83
C ALA A 179 -8.95 -12.35 -6.52
N ASP A 180 -9.32 -12.31 -5.23
CA ASP A 180 -10.70 -12.18 -4.74
C ASP A 180 -11.18 -10.71 -4.67
N LEU A 181 -10.62 -9.85 -5.51
CA LEU A 181 -10.99 -8.43 -5.64
C LEU A 181 -10.79 -7.61 -4.37
N LYS A 182 -9.87 -8.04 -3.50
CA LYS A 182 -9.50 -7.29 -2.31
C LYS A 182 -8.19 -6.52 -2.52
N VAL A 183 -8.14 -5.32 -1.95
CA VAL A 183 -6.94 -4.51 -1.85
C VAL A 183 -6.72 -4.19 -0.38
N ARG A 184 -5.49 -4.40 0.10
CA ARG A 184 -5.12 -4.07 1.47
C ARG A 184 -3.90 -3.15 1.47
N TYR A 185 -4.03 -2.02 2.13
CA TYR A 185 -2.91 -1.15 2.49
C TYR A 185 -2.62 -1.29 3.97
N ARG A 186 -1.35 -1.33 4.35
CA ARG A 186 -0.92 -1.29 5.74
C ARG A 186 0.24 -0.34 5.94
N ASN A 187 0.17 0.45 7.00
CA ASN A 187 1.28 1.19 7.58
C ASN A 187 1.69 0.50 8.87
N GLU A 188 2.89 -0.08 8.89
CA GLU A 188 3.37 -0.88 10.02
C GLU A 188 3.69 -0.02 11.24
N ALA A 189 4.30 1.16 11.03
CA ALA A 189 4.66 2.07 12.10
C ALA A 189 3.42 2.65 12.80
N ALA A 190 2.42 3.07 12.02
CA ALA A 190 1.16 3.59 12.54
C ALA A 190 0.19 2.48 12.99
N ARG A 191 0.47 1.20 12.73
CA ARG A 191 -0.45 0.06 12.95
C ARG A 191 -1.80 0.26 12.26
N ARG A 192 -1.81 0.94 11.14
CA ARG A 192 -3.01 1.26 10.37
C ARG A 192 -3.21 0.28 9.23
N THR A 193 -4.44 -0.17 9.05
CA THR A 193 -4.82 -1.04 7.92
C THR A 193 -6.06 -0.48 7.24
N LEU A 194 -5.99 -0.31 5.92
CA LEU A 194 -7.15 -0.04 5.07
C LEU A 194 -7.39 -1.25 4.18
N SER A 195 -8.59 -1.80 4.26
CA SER A 195 -9.03 -2.92 3.42
C SER A 195 -10.14 -2.45 2.50
N LEU A 196 -10.05 -2.80 1.23
CA LEU A 196 -11.05 -2.50 0.21
C LEU A 196 -11.56 -3.81 -0.37
N VAL A 197 -12.87 -3.89 -0.62
CA VAL A 197 -13.50 -4.99 -1.35
C VAL A 197 -14.20 -4.41 -2.56
N ILE A 198 -13.74 -4.76 -3.76
CA ILE A 198 -14.29 -4.26 -5.02
C ILE A 198 -15.64 -4.95 -5.26
N GLN A 199 -16.69 -4.16 -5.44
CA GLN A 199 -18.05 -4.62 -5.69
C GLN A 199 -18.37 -4.67 -7.19
N SER A 200 -17.93 -3.66 -7.93
CA SER A 200 -18.05 -3.62 -9.40
C SER A 200 -16.90 -2.86 -10.04
N SER A 201 -16.67 -3.14 -11.34
CA SER A 201 -15.70 -2.43 -12.16
C SER A 201 -16.23 -2.33 -13.58
N ASP A 202 -16.77 -1.18 -13.94
CA ASP A 202 -17.49 -0.93 -15.19
C ASP A 202 -16.65 -0.04 -16.11
N VAL A 203 -16.61 -0.39 -17.40
CA VAL A 203 -16.04 0.48 -18.43
C VAL A 203 -17.06 1.59 -18.73
N VAL A 204 -16.59 2.83 -18.80
CA VAL A 204 -17.43 4.00 -19.10
C VAL A 204 -16.86 4.78 -20.30
N ALA A 205 -17.73 5.40 -21.07
CA ALA A 205 -17.32 6.13 -22.26
C ALA A 205 -16.56 7.41 -21.94
N SER A 206 -16.99 8.17 -20.92
CA SER A 206 -16.37 9.43 -20.52
C SER A 206 -16.62 9.74 -19.06
N PHE A 207 -15.82 10.65 -18.52
CA PHE A 207 -16.09 11.37 -17.29
C PHE A 207 -16.23 12.85 -17.58
N ASP A 208 -17.03 13.56 -16.80
CA ASP A 208 -17.05 15.02 -16.82
C ASP A 208 -15.64 15.55 -16.43
N PRO A 209 -15.04 16.46 -17.22
CA PRO A 209 -13.72 17.00 -16.92
C PRO A 209 -13.59 17.67 -15.56
N SER A 210 -14.69 18.18 -15.00
CA SER A 210 -14.72 18.83 -13.69
C SER A 210 -14.38 17.87 -12.53
N ILE A 211 -14.57 16.56 -12.70
CA ILE A 211 -14.27 15.58 -11.63
C ILE A 211 -12.80 15.57 -11.22
N TRP A 212 -11.90 16.05 -12.07
CA TRP A 212 -10.46 16.07 -11.79
C TRP A 212 -10.03 17.29 -10.96
N ARG A 213 -10.97 18.14 -10.58
CA ARG A 213 -10.76 19.30 -9.71
C ARG A 213 -11.36 19.01 -8.32
N LEU A 214 -10.63 19.39 -7.27
CA LEU A 214 -11.07 19.26 -5.87
C LEU A 214 -11.23 20.64 -5.25
#